data_4c0320c25dbc35595004f26eb88cc306
#
_entry.id   4c0320c25dbc35595004f26eb88cc306
#
_cell.length_a   1.000
_cell.length_b   1.000
_cell.length_c   1.000
_cell.angle_alpha   90.00
_cell.angle_beta   90.00
_cell.angle_gamma   90.00
#
_symmetry.space_group_name_H-M   'P 1'
#
loop_
_entity.id
_entity.type
_entity.pdbx_description
1 polymer ?
#
loop_
_entity_poly.entity_id
_entity_poly.type
_entity_poly.pdbx_seq_one_letter_code
_entity_poly.pdbx_strand_id
1 'polypeptide(L)'
;EGEKLNKFKEGVAKVWQKIAEFFANIARSIQAFFMGTGLKLRAKSLSARLAKGGINEGWKNVDVSAAAIVVNENTAEIIKAFGQLIQKISVASTEIVDKEVATKLEQHFAKLNNAKTVTIKASVLAGKLGLSDSNIKGALDAIASGAYKDIKEAIVARDDANKKSKEANALAKGDSKEDKKEKRKAYSAAVKANNLKVKYLIGKMNCTLKLAALMVKKEKPAKEEKK
;
A
#
# COMPACT_ATOMS: atom_id res chain seq x y z
N GLU A 1 34.58 22.42 -29.30
CA GLU A 1 34.21 22.97 -27.98
C GLU A 1 32.79 22.65 -27.57
N GLY A 2 31.79 22.65 -28.44
CA GLY A 2 30.41 22.33 -28.12
C GLY A 2 30.16 20.90 -27.60
N GLU A 3 30.89 19.92 -28.11
CA GLU A 3 30.76 18.51 -27.71
C GLU A 3 31.28 18.23 -26.28
N LYS A 4 32.39 18.90 -25.91
CA LYS A 4 32.92 18.82 -24.54
C LYS A 4 32.00 19.48 -23.52
N LEU A 5 31.37 20.61 -23.88
CA LEU A 5 30.40 21.30 -23.05
C LEU A 5 29.12 20.50 -22.85
N ASN A 6 28.65 19.78 -23.89
CA ASN A 6 27.49 18.92 -23.78
C ASN A 6 27.75 17.69 -22.88
N LYS A 7 28.92 17.02 -23.04
CA LYS A 7 29.34 15.93 -22.14
C LYS A 7 29.46 16.36 -20.68
N PHE A 8 29.95 17.56 -20.45
CA PHE A 8 30.03 18.15 -19.10
C PHE A 8 28.63 18.39 -18.52
N LYS A 9 27.71 18.99 -19.29
CA LYS A 9 26.31 19.21 -18.87
C LYS A 9 25.58 17.90 -18.58
N GLU A 10 25.79 16.87 -19.39
CA GLU A 10 25.24 15.53 -19.15
C GLU A 10 25.81 14.88 -17.88
N GLY A 11 27.11 15.05 -17.65
CA GLY A 11 27.76 14.59 -16.42
C GLY A 11 27.17 15.25 -15.16
N VAL A 12 27.02 16.57 -15.18
CA VAL A 12 26.41 17.32 -14.09
C VAL A 12 24.94 16.91 -13.88
N ALA A 13 24.15 16.75 -14.94
CA ALA A 13 22.78 16.31 -14.85
C ALA A 13 22.65 14.90 -14.22
N LYS A 14 23.56 13.97 -14.58
CA LYS A 14 23.61 12.62 -13.97
C LYS A 14 23.97 12.67 -12.48
N VAL A 15 24.87 13.55 -12.06
CA VAL A 15 25.22 13.73 -10.64
C VAL A 15 24.01 14.29 -9.86
N TRP A 16 23.35 15.32 -10.37
CA TRP A 16 22.14 15.87 -9.76
C TRP A 16 21.01 14.84 -9.66
N GLN A 17 20.86 14.02 -10.69
CA GLN A 17 19.86 12.94 -10.67
C GLN A 17 20.18 11.92 -9.56
N LYS A 18 21.44 11.51 -9.39
CA LYS A 18 21.84 10.61 -8.30
C LYS A 18 21.62 11.21 -6.92
N ILE A 19 21.90 12.49 -6.76
CA ILE A 19 21.65 13.23 -5.51
C ILE A 19 20.15 13.28 -5.22
N ALA A 20 19.32 13.61 -6.20
CA ALA A 20 17.87 13.62 -6.05
C ALA A 20 17.30 12.25 -5.71
N GLU A 21 17.82 11.19 -6.34
CA GLU A 21 17.44 9.80 -6.03
C GLU A 21 17.85 9.40 -4.60
N PHE A 22 19.02 9.82 -4.14
CA PHE A 22 19.49 9.59 -2.78
C PHE A 22 18.55 10.23 -1.74
N PHE A 23 18.21 11.52 -1.90
CA PHE A 23 17.28 12.20 -1.01
C PHE A 23 15.87 11.61 -1.08
N ALA A 24 15.39 11.21 -2.26
CA ALA A 24 14.11 10.53 -2.40
C ALA A 24 14.10 9.18 -1.64
N ASN A 25 15.19 8.42 -1.69
CA ASN A 25 15.32 7.17 -0.95
C ASN A 25 15.32 7.38 0.57
N ILE A 26 15.97 8.44 1.06
CA ILE A 26 15.93 8.82 2.47
C ILE A 26 14.50 9.18 2.87
N ALA A 27 13.81 10.03 2.11
CA ALA A 27 12.43 10.42 2.39
C ALA A 27 11.47 9.22 2.42
N ARG A 28 11.60 8.29 1.49
CA ARG A 28 10.84 7.02 1.45
C ARG A 28 11.09 6.18 2.69
N SER A 29 12.35 6.05 3.09
CA SER A 29 12.74 5.28 4.28
C SER A 29 12.19 5.91 5.56
N ILE A 30 12.23 7.22 5.68
CA ILE A 30 11.66 7.97 6.79
C ILE A 30 10.14 7.78 6.83
N GLN A 31 9.44 7.94 5.71
CA GLN A 31 8.00 7.73 5.63
C GLN A 31 7.60 6.31 6.04
N ALA A 32 8.28 5.31 5.50
CA ALA A 32 8.04 3.90 5.83
C ALA A 32 8.35 3.60 7.31
N PHE A 33 9.41 4.21 7.85
CA PHE A 33 9.79 4.06 9.25
C PHE A 33 8.70 4.57 10.20
N PHE A 34 8.20 5.79 9.99
CA PHE A 34 7.15 6.34 10.84
C PHE A 34 5.85 5.55 10.74
N MET A 35 5.42 5.19 9.53
CA MET A 35 4.22 4.38 9.33
C MET A 35 4.38 2.98 9.93
N GLY A 36 5.49 2.30 9.62
CA GLY A 36 5.75 0.94 10.08
C GLY A 36 5.97 0.86 11.59
N THR A 37 6.66 1.82 12.19
CA THR A 37 6.93 1.85 13.64
C THR A 37 5.65 1.98 14.44
N GLY A 38 4.75 2.88 14.06
CA GLY A 38 3.45 3.03 14.72
C GLY A 38 2.61 1.76 14.67
N LEU A 39 2.54 1.11 13.52
CA LEU A 39 1.85 -0.17 13.37
C LEU A 39 2.51 -1.29 14.18
N LYS A 40 3.83 -1.38 14.16
CA LYS A 40 4.62 -2.34 14.92
C LYS A 40 4.40 -2.22 16.43
N LEU A 41 4.47 -1.00 16.98
CA LEU A 41 4.28 -0.77 18.41
C LEU A 41 2.87 -1.14 18.85
N ARG A 42 1.85 -0.75 18.09
CA ARG A 42 0.46 -1.13 18.35
C ARG A 42 0.26 -2.64 18.29
N ALA A 43 0.82 -3.31 17.30
CA ALA A 43 0.74 -4.77 17.15
C ALA A 43 1.38 -5.49 18.33
N LYS A 44 2.59 -5.07 18.75
CA LYS A 44 3.26 -5.63 19.94
C LYS A 44 2.46 -5.44 21.22
N SER A 45 1.92 -4.25 21.44
CA SER A 45 1.07 -3.95 22.60
C SER A 45 -0.18 -4.83 22.63
N LEU A 46 -0.87 -4.97 21.50
CA LEU A 46 -2.07 -5.81 21.40
C LEU A 46 -1.74 -7.30 21.55
N SER A 47 -0.63 -7.78 20.98
CA SER A 47 -0.18 -9.16 21.14
C SER A 47 0.14 -9.48 22.61
N ALA A 48 0.81 -8.58 23.32
CA ALA A 48 1.10 -8.73 24.74
C ALA A 48 -0.16 -8.73 25.62
N ARG A 49 -1.12 -7.84 25.32
CA ARG A 49 -2.42 -7.80 26.03
C ARG A 49 -3.26 -9.05 25.75
N LEU A 50 -3.24 -9.55 24.54
CA LEU A 50 -3.93 -10.77 24.16
C LEU A 50 -3.37 -11.97 24.93
N ALA A 51 -2.05 -12.06 25.08
CA ALA A 51 -1.37 -13.12 25.84
C ALA A 51 -1.75 -13.10 27.35
N LYS A 52 -1.98 -11.91 27.93
CA LYS A 52 -2.33 -11.75 29.35
C LYS A 52 -3.84 -11.91 29.61
N GLY A 53 -4.68 -11.31 28.76
CA GLY A 53 -6.10 -11.15 29.05
C GLY A 53 -7.04 -12.09 28.29
N GLY A 54 -6.54 -12.75 27.24
CA GLY A 54 -7.35 -13.59 26.38
C GLY A 54 -8.33 -12.81 25.49
N ILE A 55 -9.27 -13.53 24.89
CA ILE A 55 -10.26 -13.03 23.91
C ILE A 55 -11.51 -12.51 24.62
N ASN A 56 -12.02 -11.38 24.16
CA ASN A 56 -13.31 -10.82 24.51
C ASN A 56 -14.40 -11.44 23.61
N GLU A 57 -15.27 -12.27 24.15
CA GLU A 57 -16.29 -12.99 23.39
C GLU A 57 -17.30 -12.09 22.66
N GLY A 58 -17.54 -10.89 23.17
CA GLY A 58 -18.50 -9.93 22.61
C GLY A 58 -18.03 -9.15 21.35
N TRP A 59 -16.80 -9.33 20.91
CA TRP A 59 -16.23 -8.50 19.84
C TRP A 59 -16.97 -8.63 18.49
N LYS A 60 -17.57 -9.80 18.20
CA LYS A 60 -18.14 -10.12 16.88
C LYS A 60 -19.28 -9.21 16.46
N ASN A 61 -20.07 -8.73 17.41
CA ASN A 61 -21.27 -7.92 17.16
C ASN A 61 -21.00 -6.41 17.20
N VAL A 62 -19.76 -6.00 17.45
CA VAL A 62 -19.39 -4.58 17.51
C VAL A 62 -19.30 -4.01 16.10
N ASP A 63 -19.81 -2.80 15.90
CA ASP A 63 -19.63 -2.07 14.66
C ASP A 63 -18.24 -1.44 14.61
N VAL A 64 -17.57 -1.59 13.47
CA VAL A 64 -16.22 -1.10 13.25
C VAL A 64 -16.13 -0.32 11.95
N SER A 65 -15.46 0.82 12.01
CA SER A 65 -15.13 1.58 10.81
C SER A 65 -13.91 0.96 10.13
N ALA A 66 -14.09 0.47 8.92
CA ALA A 66 -13.06 -0.15 8.09
C ALA A 66 -12.78 0.68 6.83
N ALA A 67 -11.56 0.62 6.32
CA ALA A 67 -11.25 1.22 5.03
C ALA A 67 -12.05 0.53 3.92
N ALA A 68 -12.79 1.28 3.13
CA ALA A 68 -13.63 0.74 2.05
C ALA A 68 -12.84 -0.14 1.07
N ILE A 69 -11.61 0.26 0.79
CA ILE A 69 -10.66 -0.48 -0.06
C ILE A 69 -10.36 -1.90 0.46
N VAL A 70 -10.38 -2.11 1.78
CA VAL A 70 -10.11 -3.42 2.42
C VAL A 70 -11.35 -4.31 2.40
N VAL A 71 -12.53 -3.69 2.48
CA VAL A 71 -13.81 -4.41 2.56
C VAL A 71 -14.32 -4.83 1.18
N ASN A 72 -13.91 -4.13 0.13
CA ASN A 72 -14.33 -4.44 -1.24
C ASN A 72 -13.72 -5.77 -1.70
N GLU A 73 -14.58 -6.71 -2.08
CA GLU A 73 -14.21 -8.08 -2.44
C GLU A 73 -13.22 -8.17 -3.60
N ASN A 74 -13.32 -7.25 -4.55
CA ASN A 74 -12.49 -7.26 -5.75
C ASN A 74 -11.11 -6.59 -5.57
N THR A 75 -10.84 -5.92 -4.45
CA THR A 75 -9.61 -5.13 -4.30
C THR A 75 -8.34 -5.97 -4.36
N ALA A 76 -8.34 -7.14 -3.70
CA ALA A 76 -7.17 -8.03 -3.71
C ALA A 76 -6.89 -8.61 -5.11
N GLU A 77 -7.93 -8.99 -5.84
CA GLU A 77 -7.83 -9.49 -7.22
C GLU A 77 -7.36 -8.40 -8.18
N ILE A 78 -7.88 -7.18 -8.03
CA ILE A 78 -7.46 -6.01 -8.79
C ILE A 78 -5.97 -5.74 -8.57
N ILE A 79 -5.50 -5.73 -7.33
CA ILE A 79 -4.09 -5.52 -6.99
C ILE A 79 -3.21 -6.63 -7.61
N LYS A 80 -3.67 -7.88 -7.57
CA LYS A 80 -2.95 -9.01 -8.19
C LYS A 80 -2.87 -8.86 -9.72
N ALA A 81 -4.00 -8.54 -10.37
CA ALA A 81 -4.05 -8.32 -11.81
C ALA A 81 -3.14 -7.15 -12.23
N PHE A 82 -3.10 -6.07 -11.44
CA PHE A 82 -2.18 -4.97 -11.67
C PHE A 82 -0.72 -5.33 -11.47
N GLY A 83 -0.39 -6.17 -10.49
CA GLY A 83 0.96 -6.65 -10.28
C GLY A 83 1.51 -7.36 -11.53
N GLN A 84 0.70 -8.19 -12.16
CA GLN A 84 1.04 -8.86 -13.41
C GLN A 84 1.19 -7.89 -14.58
N LEU A 85 0.31 -6.89 -14.66
CA LEU A 85 0.36 -5.86 -15.70
C LEU A 85 1.61 -4.96 -15.55
N ILE A 86 1.96 -4.59 -14.33
CA ILE A 86 3.16 -3.79 -14.02
C ILE A 86 4.43 -4.56 -14.40
N GLN A 87 4.48 -5.86 -14.15
CA GLN A 87 5.60 -6.68 -14.59
C GLN A 87 5.73 -6.70 -16.13
N LYS A 88 4.61 -6.85 -16.84
CA LYS A 88 4.60 -6.76 -18.32
C LYS A 88 5.09 -5.41 -18.81
N ILE A 89 4.63 -4.31 -18.24
CA ILE A 89 5.05 -2.95 -18.59
C ILE A 89 6.54 -2.72 -18.27
N SER A 90 7.09 -3.34 -17.23
CA SER A 90 8.51 -3.18 -16.85
C SER A 90 9.46 -3.97 -17.72
N VAL A 91 8.99 -5.08 -18.32
CA VAL A 91 9.79 -5.99 -19.15
C VAL A 91 9.71 -5.61 -20.64
N ALA A 92 8.54 -5.17 -21.11
CA ALA A 92 8.29 -4.81 -22.50
C ALA A 92 8.26 -3.29 -22.66
N SER A 93 9.32 -2.73 -23.18
CA SER A 93 9.39 -1.30 -23.54
C SER A 93 8.42 -0.89 -24.67
N THR A 94 7.70 -1.82 -25.28
CA THR A 94 6.93 -1.60 -26.53
C THR A 94 5.60 -2.33 -26.61
N GLU A 95 5.25 -3.26 -25.74
CA GLU A 95 3.97 -3.97 -25.86
C GLU A 95 2.80 -3.18 -25.25
N ILE A 96 1.75 -3.09 -26.05
CA ILE A 96 0.48 -2.44 -25.80
C ILE A 96 -0.17 -3.11 -24.58
N VAL A 97 -0.43 -2.33 -23.54
CA VAL A 97 -1.31 -2.77 -22.46
C VAL A 97 -2.70 -2.97 -23.04
N ASP A 98 -3.25 -4.16 -22.87
CA ASP A 98 -4.59 -4.51 -23.31
C ASP A 98 -5.58 -3.43 -22.86
N LYS A 99 -6.18 -2.74 -23.86
CA LYS A 99 -7.13 -1.65 -23.65
C LYS A 99 -8.28 -2.05 -22.73
N GLU A 100 -8.71 -3.30 -22.82
CA GLU A 100 -9.83 -3.81 -22.05
C GLU A 100 -9.48 -3.92 -20.56
N VAL A 101 -8.29 -4.40 -20.26
CA VAL A 101 -7.77 -4.49 -18.88
C VAL A 101 -7.61 -3.08 -18.30
N ALA A 102 -7.03 -2.14 -19.02
CA ALA A 102 -6.86 -0.77 -18.55
C ALA A 102 -8.21 -0.10 -18.26
N THR A 103 -9.22 -0.31 -19.11
CA THR A 103 -10.56 0.26 -18.94
C THR A 103 -11.31 -0.35 -17.75
N LYS A 104 -11.29 -1.66 -17.60
CA LYS A 104 -11.89 -2.36 -16.44
C LYS A 104 -11.26 -1.90 -15.12
N LEU A 105 -9.98 -1.67 -15.12
CA LEU A 105 -9.22 -1.20 -13.96
C LEU A 105 -9.57 0.26 -13.61
N GLU A 106 -9.70 1.14 -14.58
CA GLU A 106 -10.15 2.54 -14.35
C GLU A 106 -11.57 2.59 -13.78
N GLN A 107 -12.48 1.77 -14.27
CA GLN A 107 -13.86 1.68 -13.75
C GLN A 107 -13.90 1.17 -12.30
N HIS A 108 -13.06 0.20 -11.95
CA HIS A 108 -12.95 -0.31 -10.59
C HIS A 108 -12.33 0.72 -9.64
N PHE A 109 -11.33 1.48 -10.09
CA PHE A 109 -10.73 2.56 -9.31
C PHE A 109 -11.70 3.70 -9.04
N ALA A 110 -12.52 4.06 -10.00
CA ALA A 110 -13.52 5.09 -9.80
C ALA A 110 -14.50 4.71 -8.67
N LYS A 111 -14.87 3.44 -8.58
CA LYS A 111 -15.73 2.92 -7.50
C LYS A 111 -15.03 2.90 -6.13
N LEU A 112 -13.74 2.60 -6.07
CA LEU A 112 -12.97 2.52 -4.82
C LEU A 112 -12.58 3.88 -4.25
N ASN A 113 -12.40 4.89 -5.09
CA ASN A 113 -11.98 6.23 -4.65
C ASN A 113 -13.09 7.04 -3.95
N ASN A 114 -14.36 6.66 -4.10
CA ASN A 114 -15.50 7.44 -3.60
C ASN A 114 -15.87 7.18 -2.15
N ALA A 115 -15.43 6.07 -1.55
CA ALA A 115 -15.71 5.73 -0.15
C ALA A 115 -14.41 5.61 0.66
N LYS A 116 -14.19 6.54 1.60
CA LYS A 116 -13.00 6.49 2.48
C LYS A 116 -13.10 5.38 3.52
N THR A 117 -14.27 5.24 4.14
CA THR A 117 -14.55 4.24 5.19
C THR A 117 -15.98 3.74 5.09
N VAL A 118 -16.21 2.52 5.58
CA VAL A 118 -17.54 1.92 5.76
C VAL A 118 -17.64 1.39 7.20
N THR A 119 -18.85 1.40 7.74
CA THR A 119 -19.15 0.79 9.04
C THR A 119 -19.73 -0.60 8.81
N ILE A 120 -19.11 -1.62 9.39
CA ILE A 120 -19.55 -3.02 9.27
C ILE A 120 -19.36 -3.74 10.59
N LYS A 121 -20.00 -4.91 10.75
CA LYS A 121 -19.76 -5.77 11.92
C LYS A 121 -18.32 -6.28 11.95
N ALA A 122 -17.73 -6.32 13.14
CA ALA A 122 -16.37 -6.82 13.33
C ALA A 122 -16.20 -8.26 12.83
N SER A 123 -17.22 -9.11 13.00
CA SER A 123 -17.22 -10.48 12.45
C SER A 123 -17.12 -10.51 10.91
N VAL A 124 -17.82 -9.60 10.23
CA VAL A 124 -17.76 -9.50 8.76
C VAL A 124 -16.36 -9.02 8.32
N LEU A 125 -15.80 -8.02 9.00
CA LEU A 125 -14.43 -7.55 8.71
C LEU A 125 -13.40 -8.66 8.95
N ALA A 126 -13.55 -9.42 10.04
CA ALA A 126 -12.68 -10.55 10.35
C ALA A 126 -12.72 -11.62 9.26
N GLY A 127 -13.90 -11.99 8.77
CA GLY A 127 -14.06 -12.92 7.64
C GLY A 127 -13.34 -12.43 6.38
N LYS A 128 -13.49 -11.14 6.03
CA LYS A 128 -12.81 -10.54 4.85
C LYS A 128 -11.28 -10.49 4.99
N LEU A 129 -10.76 -10.41 6.20
CA LEU A 129 -9.32 -10.43 6.49
C LEU A 129 -8.77 -11.84 6.76
N GLY A 130 -9.62 -12.86 6.80
CA GLY A 130 -9.24 -14.22 7.18
C GLY A 130 -8.78 -14.32 8.64
N LEU A 131 -9.34 -13.49 9.53
CA LEU A 131 -8.98 -13.42 10.94
C LEU A 131 -9.99 -14.15 11.82
N SER A 132 -9.48 -14.75 12.87
CA SER A 132 -10.25 -15.49 13.88
C SER A 132 -9.59 -15.38 15.25
N ASP A 133 -10.27 -15.89 16.28
CA ASP A 133 -9.74 -15.95 17.64
C ASP A 133 -8.43 -16.76 17.71
N SER A 134 -8.27 -17.77 16.85
CA SER A 134 -7.10 -18.64 16.84
C SER A 134 -5.88 -18.04 16.12
N ASN A 135 -6.09 -17.17 15.11
CA ASN A 135 -4.97 -16.69 14.29
C ASN A 135 -4.63 -15.20 14.47
N ILE A 136 -5.43 -14.44 15.23
CA ILE A 136 -5.21 -13.00 15.42
C ILE A 136 -3.82 -12.69 16.00
N LYS A 137 -3.32 -13.53 16.91
CA LYS A 137 -1.97 -13.36 17.48
C LYS A 137 -0.91 -13.46 16.38
N GLY A 138 -0.98 -14.46 15.52
CA GLY A 138 -0.05 -14.61 14.39
C GLY A 138 -0.11 -13.42 13.43
N ALA A 139 -1.30 -12.88 13.17
CA ALA A 139 -1.46 -11.68 12.35
C ALA A 139 -0.82 -10.43 12.99
N LEU A 140 -0.93 -10.27 14.31
CA LEU A 140 -0.27 -9.20 15.05
C LEU A 140 1.26 -9.34 15.01
N ASP A 141 1.77 -10.55 15.21
CA ASP A 141 3.20 -10.83 15.16
C ASP A 141 3.78 -10.60 13.75
N ALA A 142 3.02 -10.93 12.70
CA ALA A 142 3.39 -10.61 11.32
C ALA A 142 3.48 -9.09 11.06
N ILE A 143 2.52 -8.29 11.56
CA ILE A 143 2.60 -6.82 11.48
C ILE A 143 3.80 -6.30 12.28
N ALA A 144 4.04 -6.84 13.48
CA ALA A 144 5.14 -6.41 14.34
C ALA A 144 6.52 -6.66 13.72
N SER A 145 6.67 -7.72 12.93
CA SER A 145 7.94 -8.07 12.27
C SER A 145 8.10 -7.47 10.88
N GLY A 146 7.02 -7.43 10.08
CA GLY A 146 7.07 -7.15 8.65
C GLY A 146 6.64 -5.74 8.22
N ALA A 147 5.85 -5.02 9.03
CA ALA A 147 5.17 -3.79 8.58
C ALA A 147 6.11 -2.74 7.93
N TYR A 148 7.29 -2.52 8.49
CA TYR A 148 8.25 -1.57 7.93
C TYR A 148 8.74 -1.98 6.54
N LYS A 149 9.13 -3.24 6.39
CA LYS A 149 9.64 -3.80 5.15
C LYS A 149 8.57 -3.74 4.05
N ASP A 150 7.38 -4.23 4.35
CA ASP A 150 6.28 -4.32 3.40
C ASP A 150 5.84 -2.94 2.90
N ILE A 151 5.75 -1.95 3.82
CA ILE A 151 5.41 -0.57 3.47
C ILE A 151 6.52 0.06 2.62
N LYS A 152 7.78 -0.15 2.97
CA LYS A 152 8.93 0.38 2.22
C LYS A 152 8.93 -0.17 0.79
N GLU A 153 8.78 -1.48 0.62
CA GLU A 153 8.73 -2.12 -0.70
C GLU A 153 7.57 -1.58 -1.55
N ALA A 154 6.38 -1.42 -0.95
CA ALA A 154 5.23 -0.87 -1.66
C ALA A 154 5.42 0.61 -2.06
N ILE A 155 6.05 1.42 -1.22
CA ILE A 155 6.38 2.83 -1.53
C ILE A 155 7.41 2.90 -2.65
N VAL A 156 8.47 2.09 -2.61
CA VAL A 156 9.50 2.03 -3.67
C VAL A 156 8.84 1.67 -5.00
N ALA A 157 8.04 0.60 -5.04
CA ALA A 157 7.35 0.19 -6.26
C ALA A 157 6.43 1.28 -6.84
N ARG A 158 5.73 2.03 -5.98
CA ARG A 158 4.92 3.19 -6.37
C ARG A 158 5.76 4.28 -7.04
N ASP A 159 6.85 4.63 -6.42
CA ASP A 159 7.69 5.75 -6.88
C ASP A 159 8.48 5.38 -8.14
N ASP A 160 8.88 4.12 -8.30
CA ASP A 160 9.48 3.61 -9.54
C ASP A 160 8.49 3.65 -10.70
N ALA A 161 7.21 3.30 -10.47
CA ALA A 161 6.16 3.45 -11.46
C ALA A 161 5.95 4.93 -11.84
N ASN A 162 5.98 5.86 -10.89
CA ASN A 162 5.90 7.29 -11.13
C ASN A 162 7.09 7.79 -11.98
N LYS A 163 8.31 7.33 -11.70
CA LYS A 163 9.50 7.67 -12.46
C LYS A 163 9.39 7.19 -13.90
N LYS A 164 9.04 5.92 -14.13
CA LYS A 164 8.84 5.36 -15.46
C LYS A 164 7.75 6.07 -16.24
N SER A 165 6.66 6.47 -15.59
CA SER A 165 5.61 7.28 -16.21
C SER A 165 6.12 8.62 -16.74
N LYS A 166 6.98 9.30 -15.96
CA LYS A 166 7.60 10.56 -16.38
C LYS A 166 8.60 10.38 -17.52
N GLU A 167 9.42 9.33 -17.46
CA GLU A 167 10.40 8.99 -18.51
C GLU A 167 9.72 8.65 -19.83
N ALA A 168 8.65 7.86 -19.81
CA ALA A 168 7.87 7.56 -21.00
C ALA A 168 7.24 8.80 -21.66
N ASN A 169 6.82 9.78 -20.85
CA ASN A 169 6.34 11.07 -21.36
C ASN A 169 7.46 11.88 -22.05
N ALA A 170 8.70 11.76 -21.58
CA ALA A 170 9.85 12.48 -22.13
C ALA A 170 10.38 11.85 -23.44
N LEU A 171 10.40 10.50 -23.51
CA LEU A 171 10.88 9.74 -24.68
C LEU A 171 9.92 9.79 -25.88
N ALA A 172 8.69 10.17 -25.68
CA ALA A 172 7.62 10.18 -26.69
C ALA A 172 7.79 11.25 -27.79
N LYS A 173 8.95 11.89 -27.96
CA LYS A 173 9.13 12.95 -28.97
C LYS A 173 9.09 12.45 -30.42
N GLY A 174 9.35 11.16 -30.67
CA GLY A 174 9.32 10.53 -32.01
C GLY A 174 8.07 9.70 -32.32
N ASP A 175 7.25 9.41 -31.31
CA ASP A 175 6.08 8.54 -31.49
C ASP A 175 4.87 9.30 -32.09
N SER A 176 3.96 8.55 -32.73
CA SER A 176 2.68 9.12 -33.16
C SER A 176 1.86 9.65 -31.97
N LYS A 177 0.90 10.55 -32.23
CA LYS A 177 0.04 11.07 -31.14
C LYS A 177 -0.74 9.96 -30.42
N GLU A 178 -1.09 8.90 -31.14
CA GLU A 178 -1.86 7.76 -30.64
C GLU A 178 -1.01 6.88 -29.73
N ASP A 179 0.21 6.54 -30.12
CA ASP A 179 1.15 5.76 -29.32
C ASP A 179 1.51 6.46 -28.01
N LYS A 180 1.68 7.78 -28.05
CA LYS A 180 1.89 8.62 -26.87
C LYS A 180 0.72 8.53 -25.89
N LYS A 181 -0.51 8.58 -26.40
CA LYS A 181 -1.72 8.51 -25.59
C LYS A 181 -1.87 7.15 -24.90
N GLU A 182 -1.58 6.07 -25.63
CA GLU A 182 -1.67 4.71 -25.09
C GLU A 182 -0.59 4.42 -24.04
N LYS A 183 0.66 4.78 -24.30
CA LYS A 183 1.75 4.69 -23.32
C LYS A 183 1.43 5.48 -22.05
N ARG A 184 0.92 6.71 -22.16
CA ARG A 184 0.50 7.52 -21.01
C ARG A 184 -0.61 6.85 -20.18
N LYS A 185 -1.59 6.24 -20.83
CA LYS A 185 -2.66 5.51 -20.14
C LYS A 185 -2.12 4.31 -19.35
N ALA A 186 -1.24 3.52 -19.96
CA ALA A 186 -0.63 2.36 -19.31
C ALA A 186 0.17 2.75 -18.07
N TYR A 187 1.05 3.75 -18.19
CA TYR A 187 1.83 4.23 -17.03
C TYR A 187 0.98 4.89 -15.96
N SER A 188 -0.05 5.64 -16.35
CA SER A 188 -1.00 6.21 -15.40
C SER A 188 -1.75 5.11 -14.63
N ALA A 189 -2.15 4.05 -15.29
CA ALA A 189 -2.79 2.89 -14.64
C ALA A 189 -1.83 2.21 -13.66
N ALA A 190 -0.56 2.02 -14.03
CA ALA A 190 0.46 1.45 -13.15
C ALA A 190 0.70 2.31 -11.90
N VAL A 191 0.75 3.63 -12.03
CA VAL A 191 0.86 4.56 -10.91
C VAL A 191 -0.33 4.46 -9.97
N LYS A 192 -1.55 4.46 -10.52
CA LYS A 192 -2.80 4.30 -9.74
C LYS A 192 -2.81 2.97 -8.99
N ALA A 193 -2.38 1.88 -9.63
CA ALA A 193 -2.31 0.56 -9.04
C ALA A 193 -1.34 0.50 -7.85
N ASN A 194 -0.15 1.05 -8.00
CA ASN A 194 0.82 1.07 -6.92
C ASN A 194 0.37 1.95 -5.75
N ASN A 195 -0.30 3.08 -6.02
CA ASN A 195 -0.93 3.89 -4.99
C ASN A 195 -2.02 3.10 -4.24
N LEU A 196 -2.84 2.34 -4.97
CA LEU A 196 -3.86 1.48 -4.39
C LEU A 196 -3.24 0.40 -3.51
N LYS A 197 -2.18 -0.26 -3.98
CA LYS A 197 -1.45 -1.28 -3.23
C LYS A 197 -0.93 -0.75 -1.90
N VAL A 198 -0.33 0.44 -1.87
CA VAL A 198 0.14 1.08 -0.63
C VAL A 198 -1.04 1.34 0.32
N LYS A 199 -2.12 1.94 -0.18
CA LYS A 199 -3.32 2.24 0.62
C LYS A 199 -3.97 0.96 1.15
N TYR A 200 -4.07 -0.09 0.34
CA TYR A 200 -4.65 -1.38 0.74
C TYR A 200 -3.82 -2.03 1.84
N LEU A 201 -2.50 -2.08 1.69
CA LEU A 201 -1.60 -2.68 2.66
C LEU A 201 -1.72 -2.00 4.04
N ILE A 202 -1.63 -0.67 4.06
CA ILE A 202 -1.76 0.12 5.29
C ILE A 202 -3.19 -0.02 5.87
N GLY A 203 -4.20 0.02 5.01
CA GLY A 203 -5.60 -0.17 5.40
C GLY A 203 -5.84 -1.55 6.02
N LYS A 204 -5.30 -2.61 5.43
CA LYS A 204 -5.38 -3.98 5.94
C LYS A 204 -4.74 -4.10 7.32
N MET A 205 -3.52 -3.59 7.51
CA MET A 205 -2.85 -3.59 8.80
C MET A 205 -3.64 -2.82 9.86
N ASN A 206 -4.15 -1.63 9.53
CA ASN A 206 -4.97 -0.85 10.45
C ASN A 206 -6.29 -1.53 10.81
N CYS A 207 -6.97 -2.18 9.85
CA CYS A 207 -8.18 -2.94 10.11
C CYS A 207 -7.90 -4.15 11.03
N THR A 208 -6.78 -4.86 10.80
CA THR A 208 -6.33 -5.95 11.69
C THR A 208 -6.08 -5.45 13.11
N LEU A 209 -5.41 -4.32 13.28
CA LEU A 209 -5.17 -3.72 14.61
C LEU A 209 -6.45 -3.26 15.29
N LYS A 210 -7.43 -2.72 14.54
CA LYS A 210 -8.75 -2.36 15.09
C LYS A 210 -9.50 -3.58 15.58
N LEU A 211 -9.54 -4.67 14.78
CA LEU A 211 -10.15 -5.93 15.18
C LEU A 211 -9.48 -6.51 16.43
N ALA A 212 -8.15 -6.58 16.43
CA ALA A 212 -7.42 -7.07 17.58
C ALA A 212 -7.71 -6.26 18.86
N ALA A 213 -7.86 -4.95 18.74
CA ALA A 213 -8.22 -4.10 19.88
C ALA A 213 -9.61 -4.40 20.45
N LEU A 214 -10.56 -4.85 19.61
CA LEU A 214 -11.89 -5.30 20.05
C LEU A 214 -11.83 -6.72 20.63
N MET A 215 -10.99 -7.57 20.08
CA MET A 215 -10.82 -8.97 20.48
C MET A 215 -10.09 -9.11 21.82
N VAL A 216 -9.22 -8.17 22.17
CA VAL A 216 -8.47 -8.22 23.43
C VAL A 216 -9.36 -7.77 24.60
N LYS A 217 -9.43 -8.55 25.67
CA LYS A 217 -10.10 -8.14 26.91
C LYS A 217 -9.47 -6.85 27.44
N LYS A 218 -10.32 -5.91 27.84
CA LYS A 218 -9.88 -4.72 28.58
C LYS A 218 -9.38 -5.15 29.95
N GLU A 219 -8.17 -4.75 30.32
CA GLU A 219 -7.71 -4.92 31.70
C GLU A 219 -8.69 -4.20 32.61
N LYS A 220 -9.21 -4.92 33.62
CA LYS A 220 -9.94 -4.26 34.72
C LYS A 220 -8.95 -3.33 35.41
N PRO A 221 -9.31 -2.05 35.66
CA PRO A 221 -8.45 -1.20 36.47
C PRO A 221 -8.22 -1.93 37.80
N ALA A 222 -6.97 -1.99 38.23
CA ALA A 222 -6.63 -2.51 39.52
C ALA A 222 -7.51 -1.78 40.56
N LYS A 223 -8.31 -2.53 41.32
CA LYS A 223 -9.01 -1.92 42.44
C LYS A 223 -7.92 -1.39 43.36
N GLU A 224 -7.90 -0.06 43.54
CA GLU A 224 -7.13 0.53 44.64
C GLU A 224 -7.68 -0.12 45.90
N GLU A 225 -6.94 -1.03 46.50
CA GLU A 225 -7.18 -1.45 47.89
C GLU A 225 -6.93 -0.23 48.75
N LYS A 226 -8.02 0.45 49.08
CA LYS A 226 -8.00 1.45 50.16
C LYS A 226 -7.60 0.69 51.43
N LYS A 227 -6.35 0.89 51.84
CA LYS A 227 -5.92 0.62 53.23
C LYS A 227 -6.45 1.70 54.14
#